data_032305929bb4fcab5c0fe06cdfd88437
#
_entry.id   032305929bb4fcab5c0fe06cdfd88437
#
_cell.length_a   1.000
_cell.length_b   1.000
_cell.length_c   1.000
_cell.angle_alpha   90.00
_cell.angle_beta   90.00
_cell.angle_gamma   90.00
#
_symmetry.space_group_name_H-M   'P 1'
#
loop_
_entity.id
_entity.type
_entity.pdbx_description
1 polymer ?
#
loop_
_entity_poly.entity_id
_entity_poly.type
_entity_poly.pdbx_seq_one_letter_code
_entity_poly.pdbx_strand_id
1 'polypeptide(L)'
;MREKLVKQRSYYEVQITNTLDIIFPEFKPFFNNTFSKTGLYILKKYKNPDKIKNMKDFDSIRKVSRGKFTSANFIKLKELAKNSIGVSNDIFETELESLLILLSQIEAEINKLENKIESIIKELNPPILSIKGIGTISCAGIISEFGDFSRFKSADACVAFAGIEPSISQSGTESYTGHMVKHGSGHLRYFLMNAADYVFMHEPIFTEFYYKKRSEGKSHRVALTHVAKKLVRIIYKLESENITFNSNIN
;
A
#
# COMPACT_ATOMS: atom_id res chain seq x y z
N MET A 1 -3.07 -3.21 -14.67
CA MET A 1 -3.67 -1.87 -14.85
C MET A 1 -3.67 -1.06 -13.55
N ARG A 2 -4.29 -1.54 -12.47
CA ARG A 2 -4.38 -0.85 -11.16
C ARG A 2 -3.02 -0.39 -10.65
N GLU A 3 -2.00 -1.24 -10.67
CA GLU A 3 -0.66 -0.90 -10.17
C GLU A 3 -0.01 0.27 -10.95
N LYS A 4 -0.22 0.32 -12.27
CA LYS A 4 0.22 1.46 -13.09
C LYS A 4 -0.45 2.77 -12.65
N LEU A 5 -1.76 2.73 -12.38
CA LEU A 5 -2.50 3.90 -11.87
C LEU A 5 -2.03 4.31 -10.48
N VAL A 6 -1.73 3.36 -9.59
CA VAL A 6 -1.16 3.66 -8.25
C VAL A 6 0.19 4.36 -8.37
N LYS A 7 1.07 3.93 -9.30
CA LYS A 7 2.34 4.63 -9.58
C LYS A 7 2.11 6.04 -10.12
N GLN A 8 1.13 6.21 -11.01
CA GLN A 8 0.76 7.53 -11.53
C GLN A 8 0.19 8.43 -10.42
N ARG A 9 -0.65 7.89 -9.52
CA ARG A 9 -1.12 8.63 -8.35
C ARG A 9 0.05 9.17 -7.53
N SER A 10 1.03 8.32 -7.17
CA SER A 10 2.21 8.75 -6.42
C SER A 10 3.02 9.81 -7.17
N TYR A 11 3.13 9.71 -8.50
CA TYR A 11 3.78 10.73 -9.30
C TYR A 11 3.07 12.09 -9.16
N TYR A 12 1.73 12.15 -9.29
CA TYR A 12 0.99 13.40 -9.14
C TYR A 12 1.02 13.93 -7.71
N GLU A 13 1.01 13.07 -6.69
CA GLU A 13 1.21 13.47 -5.29
C GLU A 13 2.55 14.20 -5.09
N VAL A 14 3.62 13.71 -5.73
CA VAL A 14 4.94 14.37 -5.71
C VAL A 14 4.88 15.71 -6.43
N GLN A 15 4.29 15.79 -7.63
CA GLN A 15 4.18 17.07 -8.37
C GLN A 15 3.38 18.11 -7.57
N ILE A 16 2.24 17.73 -7.00
CA ILE A 16 1.44 18.60 -6.13
C ILE A 16 2.28 19.09 -4.94
N THR A 17 3.06 18.20 -4.33
CA THR A 17 3.94 18.57 -3.21
C THR A 17 4.97 19.60 -3.64
N ASN A 18 5.61 19.41 -4.80
CA ASN A 18 6.61 20.35 -5.33
C ASN A 18 5.98 21.74 -5.61
N THR A 19 4.79 21.77 -6.20
CA THR A 19 4.06 23.02 -6.45
C THR A 19 3.65 23.68 -5.13
N LEU A 20 3.24 22.90 -4.11
CA LEU A 20 2.91 23.44 -2.78
C LEU A 20 4.14 23.97 -2.05
N ASP A 21 5.31 23.38 -2.22
CA ASP A 21 6.57 23.89 -1.62
C ASP A 21 6.92 25.29 -2.18
N ILE A 22 6.36 25.68 -3.34
CA ILE A 22 6.48 27.04 -3.91
C ILE A 22 5.34 27.95 -3.41
N ILE A 23 4.09 27.49 -3.50
CA ILE A 23 2.90 28.32 -3.22
C ILE A 23 2.66 28.48 -1.73
N PHE A 24 2.78 27.39 -0.97
CA PHE A 24 2.45 27.33 0.46
C PHE A 24 3.30 26.26 1.17
N PRO A 25 4.60 26.49 1.41
CA PRO A 25 5.49 25.50 2.01
C PRO A 25 5.07 25.06 3.41
N GLU A 26 4.34 25.88 4.14
CA GLU A 26 3.83 25.57 5.49
C GLU A 26 2.67 24.56 5.48
N PHE A 27 2.04 24.31 4.32
CA PHE A 27 0.89 23.41 4.23
C PHE A 27 1.23 21.95 4.53
N LYS A 28 2.32 21.46 3.97
CA LYS A 28 2.76 20.06 4.13
C LYS A 28 3.13 19.71 5.59
N PRO A 29 3.94 20.50 6.32
CA PRO A 29 4.24 20.24 7.73
C PRO A 29 3.01 20.32 8.65
N PHE A 30 1.97 21.06 8.25
CA PHE A 30 0.75 21.18 9.03
C PHE A 30 -0.09 19.89 9.02
N PHE A 31 -0.07 19.13 7.94
CA PHE A 31 -0.83 17.89 7.81
C PHE A 31 0.08 16.66 7.95
N ASN A 32 -0.29 15.69 8.80
CA ASN A 32 0.39 14.38 8.81
C ASN A 32 0.30 13.66 7.45
N ASN A 33 -0.80 13.91 6.72
CA ASN A 33 -1.01 13.46 5.35
C ASN A 33 -1.70 14.59 4.56
N THR A 34 -0.95 15.22 3.70
CA THR A 34 -1.40 16.31 2.80
C THR A 34 -2.55 15.87 1.90
N PHE A 35 -2.53 14.61 1.44
CA PHE A 35 -3.54 14.01 0.56
C PHE A 35 -4.71 13.37 1.32
N SER A 36 -4.85 13.67 2.62
CA SER A 36 -6.07 13.32 3.37
C SER A 36 -7.30 14.00 2.76
N LYS A 37 -8.50 13.44 3.01
CA LYS A 37 -9.77 14.06 2.55
C LYS A 37 -9.87 15.54 2.93
N THR A 38 -9.38 15.91 4.11
CA THR A 38 -9.39 17.29 4.60
C THR A 38 -8.38 18.16 3.86
N GLY A 39 -7.15 17.69 3.70
CA GLY A 39 -6.11 18.44 2.95
C GLY A 39 -6.53 18.68 1.50
N LEU A 40 -7.00 17.62 0.81
CA LEU A 40 -7.48 17.73 -0.57
C LEU A 40 -8.71 18.66 -0.69
N TYR A 41 -9.63 18.62 0.27
CA TYR A 41 -10.78 19.53 0.27
C TYR A 41 -10.35 20.99 0.33
N ILE A 42 -9.41 21.31 1.23
CA ILE A 42 -8.87 22.69 1.39
C ILE A 42 -8.12 23.11 0.13
N LEU A 43 -7.23 22.26 -0.41
CA LEU A 43 -6.46 22.56 -1.62
C LEU A 43 -7.36 22.80 -2.83
N LYS A 44 -8.36 21.95 -3.06
CA LYS A 44 -9.29 22.08 -4.18
C LYS A 44 -10.10 23.37 -4.09
N LYS A 45 -10.44 23.82 -2.88
CA LYS A 45 -11.30 24.98 -2.67
C LYS A 45 -10.52 26.30 -2.67
N TYR A 46 -9.36 26.32 -2.03
CA TYR A 46 -8.65 27.59 -1.74
C TYR A 46 -7.37 27.79 -2.54
N LYS A 47 -6.67 26.73 -2.94
CA LYS A 47 -5.50 26.69 -3.82
C LYS A 47 -4.26 27.47 -3.35
N ASN A 48 -4.40 28.63 -2.68
CA ASN A 48 -3.30 29.48 -2.26
C ASN A 48 -3.46 30.02 -0.81
N PRO A 49 -2.38 30.52 -0.17
CA PRO A 49 -2.44 31.10 1.17
C PRO A 49 -3.40 32.28 1.31
N ASP A 50 -3.49 33.16 0.29
CA ASP A 50 -4.34 34.35 0.33
C ASP A 50 -5.83 34.00 0.46
N LYS A 51 -6.26 32.93 -0.18
CA LYS A 51 -7.63 32.43 -0.04
C LYS A 51 -7.82 31.67 1.28
N ILE A 52 -6.80 30.90 1.74
CA ILE A 52 -6.85 30.14 2.99
C ILE A 52 -6.94 31.08 4.22
N LYS A 53 -6.17 32.18 4.27
CA LYS A 53 -6.25 33.15 5.39
C LYS A 53 -7.64 33.74 5.56
N ASN A 54 -8.42 33.83 4.46
CA ASN A 54 -9.77 34.41 4.43
C ASN A 54 -10.88 33.36 4.52
N MET A 55 -10.57 32.05 4.67
CA MET A 55 -11.57 31.00 4.74
C MET A 55 -12.51 31.17 5.94
N LYS A 56 -13.81 30.82 5.75
CA LYS A 56 -14.87 30.97 6.75
C LYS A 56 -15.65 29.69 7.01
N ASP A 57 -15.41 28.62 6.25
CA ASP A 57 -16.22 27.40 6.20
C ASP A 57 -15.71 26.29 7.14
N PHE A 58 -15.40 26.65 8.38
CA PHE A 58 -14.95 25.69 9.40
C PHE A 58 -15.84 24.46 9.51
N ASP A 59 -17.17 24.65 9.53
CA ASP A 59 -18.11 23.54 9.70
C ASP A 59 -18.07 22.55 8.55
N SER A 60 -17.88 23.01 7.30
CA SER A 60 -17.70 22.13 6.15
C SER A 60 -16.41 21.30 6.25
N ILE A 61 -15.30 21.93 6.64
CA ILE A 61 -14.01 21.28 6.84
C ILE A 61 -14.10 20.25 7.98
N ARG A 62 -14.75 20.63 9.08
CA ARG A 62 -14.98 19.74 10.24
C ARG A 62 -15.81 18.51 9.84
N LYS A 63 -16.84 18.69 9.03
CA LYS A 63 -17.68 17.60 8.51
C LYS A 63 -16.86 16.65 7.64
N VAL A 64 -16.05 17.16 6.70
CA VAL A 64 -15.16 16.35 5.84
C VAL A 64 -14.16 15.55 6.67
N SER A 65 -13.62 16.15 7.72
CA SER A 65 -12.65 15.52 8.63
C SER A 65 -13.28 14.56 9.64
N ARG A 66 -14.61 14.40 9.66
CA ARG A 66 -15.37 13.66 10.68
C ARG A 66 -15.05 14.14 12.10
N GLY A 67 -14.94 15.46 12.29
CA GLY A 67 -14.66 16.10 13.58
C GLY A 67 -13.19 16.14 13.99
N LYS A 68 -12.27 15.53 13.24
CA LYS A 68 -10.84 15.50 13.58
C LYS A 68 -10.13 16.85 13.36
N PHE A 69 -10.64 17.69 12.48
CA PHE A 69 -10.12 19.04 12.26
C PHE A 69 -10.78 20.01 13.25
N THR A 70 -10.01 20.44 14.24
CA THR A 70 -10.50 21.26 15.36
C THR A 70 -10.50 22.74 15.01
N SER A 71 -11.17 23.57 15.83
CA SER A 71 -11.11 25.03 15.73
C SER A 71 -9.68 25.56 15.89
N ALA A 72 -8.88 24.93 16.75
CA ALA A 72 -7.46 25.27 16.88
C ALA A 72 -6.68 25.04 15.59
N ASN A 73 -6.93 23.92 14.90
CA ASN A 73 -6.32 23.63 13.59
C ASN A 73 -6.74 24.65 12.53
N PHE A 74 -8.02 25.08 12.57
CA PHE A 74 -8.53 26.07 11.64
C PHE A 74 -7.84 27.42 11.82
N ILE A 75 -7.71 27.92 13.07
CA ILE A 75 -7.01 29.15 13.40
C ILE A 75 -5.54 29.05 13.01
N LYS A 76 -4.86 27.98 13.41
CA LYS A 76 -3.44 27.74 13.12
C LYS A 76 -3.16 27.75 11.60
N LEU A 77 -4.02 27.09 10.81
CA LEU A 77 -3.82 27.04 9.36
C LEU A 77 -3.99 28.44 8.73
N LYS A 78 -4.94 29.24 9.23
CA LYS A 78 -5.10 30.64 8.78
C LYS A 78 -3.90 31.53 9.16
N GLU A 79 -3.33 31.32 10.33
CA GLU A 79 -2.12 32.03 10.77
C GLU A 79 -0.91 31.67 9.91
N LEU A 80 -0.71 30.38 9.61
CA LEU A 80 0.34 29.92 8.70
C LEU A 80 0.15 30.53 7.31
N ALA A 81 -1.08 30.56 6.81
CA ALA A 81 -1.38 31.17 5.52
C ALA A 81 -1.16 32.70 5.49
N LYS A 82 -1.42 33.39 6.61
CA LYS A 82 -1.16 34.84 6.75
C LYS A 82 0.33 35.16 6.73
N ASN A 83 1.16 34.28 7.30
CA ASN A 83 2.60 34.46 7.46
C ASN A 83 3.42 33.62 6.48
N SER A 84 2.77 33.08 5.44
CA SER A 84 3.44 32.23 4.46
C SER A 84 4.51 32.99 3.69
N ILE A 85 5.65 32.33 3.50
CA ILE A 85 6.74 32.78 2.64
C ILE A 85 6.57 32.32 1.19
N GLY A 86 5.49 31.57 0.91
CA GLY A 86 5.23 31.06 -0.44
C GLY A 86 4.93 32.16 -1.45
N VAL A 87 5.25 31.86 -2.70
CA VAL A 87 5.00 32.76 -3.85
C VAL A 87 3.81 32.22 -4.64
N SER A 88 2.72 32.98 -4.65
CA SER A 88 1.49 32.61 -5.36
C SER A 88 1.31 33.50 -6.59
N ASN A 89 1.05 32.85 -7.73
CA ASN A 89 0.64 33.51 -8.97
C ASN A 89 -0.36 32.63 -9.73
N ASP A 90 -1.01 33.18 -10.74
CA ASP A 90 -2.05 32.49 -11.52
C ASP A 90 -1.51 31.24 -12.24
N ILE A 91 -0.23 31.21 -12.60
CA ILE A 91 0.38 30.07 -13.29
C ILE A 91 0.46 28.88 -12.32
N PHE A 92 1.03 29.06 -11.15
CA PHE A 92 1.14 28.01 -10.14
C PHE A 92 -0.21 27.56 -9.60
N GLU A 93 -1.18 28.46 -9.47
CA GLU A 93 -2.56 28.08 -9.10
C GLU A 93 -3.21 27.21 -10.16
N THR A 94 -3.03 27.54 -11.44
CA THR A 94 -3.55 26.77 -12.58
C THR A 94 -2.88 25.39 -12.65
N GLU A 95 -1.57 25.34 -12.42
CA GLU A 95 -0.83 24.08 -12.35
C GLU A 95 -1.35 23.19 -11.21
N LEU A 96 -1.48 23.73 -9.99
CA LEU A 96 -2.01 23.00 -8.84
C LEU A 96 -3.42 22.48 -9.12
N GLU A 97 -4.29 23.30 -9.70
CA GLU A 97 -5.65 22.90 -10.07
C GLU A 97 -5.66 21.72 -11.06
N SER A 98 -4.85 21.81 -12.11
CA SER A 98 -4.72 20.77 -13.13
C SER A 98 -4.24 19.46 -12.51
N LEU A 99 -3.21 19.52 -11.66
CA LEU A 99 -2.68 18.35 -10.95
C LEU A 99 -3.71 17.72 -10.00
N LEU A 100 -4.50 18.52 -9.28
CA LEU A 100 -5.56 18.04 -8.39
C LEU A 100 -6.72 17.38 -9.16
N ILE A 101 -7.05 17.88 -10.36
CA ILE A 101 -8.04 17.26 -11.26
C ILE A 101 -7.53 15.90 -11.72
N LEU A 102 -6.29 15.83 -12.23
CA LEU A 102 -5.67 14.58 -12.69
C LEU A 102 -5.57 13.54 -11.57
N LEU A 103 -5.14 13.95 -10.38
CA LEU A 103 -5.12 13.08 -9.20
C LEU A 103 -6.51 12.52 -8.89
N SER A 104 -7.55 13.36 -8.94
CA SER A 104 -8.93 12.92 -8.67
C SER A 104 -9.44 11.92 -9.70
N GLN A 105 -9.11 12.10 -10.97
CA GLN A 105 -9.48 11.17 -12.05
C GLN A 105 -8.80 9.82 -11.87
N ILE A 106 -7.51 9.82 -11.53
CA ILE A 106 -6.77 8.58 -11.26
C ILE A 106 -7.32 7.84 -10.05
N GLU A 107 -7.63 8.55 -8.96
CA GLU A 107 -8.26 7.95 -7.78
C GLU A 107 -9.63 7.33 -8.11
N ALA A 108 -10.44 7.99 -8.93
CA ALA A 108 -11.72 7.45 -9.38
C ALA A 108 -11.55 6.15 -10.19
N GLU A 109 -10.58 6.11 -11.12
CA GLU A 109 -10.30 4.89 -11.89
C GLU A 109 -9.71 3.77 -11.04
N ILE A 110 -8.84 4.07 -10.07
CA ILE A 110 -8.36 3.06 -9.09
C ILE A 110 -9.53 2.46 -8.34
N ASN A 111 -10.41 3.29 -7.77
CA ASN A 111 -11.58 2.84 -7.01
C ASN A 111 -12.52 1.97 -7.87
N LYS A 112 -12.75 2.35 -9.11
CA LYS A 112 -13.56 1.57 -10.06
C LYS A 112 -12.98 0.18 -10.31
N LEU A 113 -11.65 0.09 -10.50
CA LEU A 113 -10.96 -1.19 -10.69
C LEU A 113 -10.98 -2.02 -9.41
N GLU A 114 -10.77 -1.40 -8.24
CA GLU A 114 -10.79 -2.09 -6.94
C GLU A 114 -12.18 -2.66 -6.64
N ASN A 115 -13.25 -1.90 -6.88
CA ASN A 115 -14.62 -2.38 -6.75
C ASN A 115 -14.91 -3.59 -7.66
N LYS A 116 -14.39 -3.56 -8.92
CA LYS A 116 -14.55 -4.68 -9.83
C LYS A 116 -13.75 -5.90 -9.39
N ILE A 117 -12.52 -5.72 -8.92
CA ILE A 117 -11.71 -6.80 -8.34
C ILE A 117 -12.43 -7.41 -7.14
N GLU A 118 -12.96 -6.57 -6.25
CA GLU A 118 -13.68 -7.01 -5.06
C GLU A 118 -14.90 -7.86 -5.42
N SER A 119 -15.70 -7.45 -6.42
CA SER A 119 -16.85 -8.24 -6.87
C SER A 119 -16.44 -9.61 -7.40
N ILE A 120 -15.38 -9.68 -8.22
CA ILE A 120 -14.87 -10.95 -8.77
C ILE A 120 -14.34 -11.85 -7.66
N ILE A 121 -13.54 -11.33 -6.75
CA ILE A 121 -12.98 -12.13 -5.66
C ILE A 121 -14.07 -12.61 -4.69
N LYS A 122 -15.10 -11.81 -4.45
CA LYS A 122 -16.26 -12.21 -3.65
C LYS A 122 -17.05 -13.35 -4.31
N GLU A 123 -17.19 -13.33 -5.62
CA GLU A 123 -17.85 -14.40 -6.40
C GLU A 123 -17.01 -15.68 -6.38
N LEU A 124 -15.69 -15.57 -6.63
CA LEU A 124 -14.75 -16.70 -6.61
C LEU A 124 -14.59 -17.31 -5.22
N ASN A 125 -14.69 -16.49 -4.18
CA ASN A 125 -14.51 -16.87 -2.77
C ASN A 125 -13.31 -17.81 -2.52
N PRO A 126 -12.10 -17.44 -2.95
CA PRO A 126 -10.96 -18.34 -2.89
C PRO A 126 -10.51 -18.61 -1.46
N PRO A 127 -10.06 -19.85 -1.16
CA PRO A 127 -9.62 -20.28 0.18
C PRO A 127 -8.60 -19.38 0.85
N ILE A 128 -7.70 -18.75 0.10
CA ILE A 128 -6.68 -17.81 0.59
C ILE A 128 -7.28 -16.63 1.39
N LEU A 129 -8.50 -16.20 1.11
CA LEU A 129 -9.18 -15.13 1.85
C LEU A 129 -9.48 -15.49 3.31
N SER A 130 -9.48 -16.76 3.65
CA SER A 130 -9.69 -17.20 5.03
C SER A 130 -8.51 -16.92 5.95
N ILE A 131 -7.33 -16.55 5.39
CA ILE A 131 -6.15 -16.15 6.17
C ILE A 131 -6.31 -14.68 6.59
N LYS A 132 -6.39 -14.42 7.91
CA LYS A 132 -6.46 -13.03 8.40
C LYS A 132 -5.19 -12.26 8.04
N GLY A 133 -5.39 -11.04 7.54
CA GLY A 133 -4.31 -10.19 7.03
C GLY A 133 -4.17 -10.23 5.51
N ILE A 134 -4.84 -11.14 4.81
CA ILE A 134 -4.91 -11.11 3.34
C ILE A 134 -6.17 -10.36 2.90
N GLY A 135 -5.98 -9.15 2.38
CA GLY A 135 -7.05 -8.37 1.77
C GLY A 135 -7.34 -8.76 0.33
N THR A 136 -8.50 -8.36 -0.17
CA THR A 136 -9.01 -8.69 -1.52
C THR A 136 -8.02 -8.39 -2.64
N ILE A 137 -7.33 -7.26 -2.59
CA ILE A 137 -6.35 -6.86 -3.62
C ILE A 137 -5.12 -7.76 -3.58
N SER A 138 -4.62 -8.10 -2.38
CA SER A 138 -3.48 -9.02 -2.24
C SER A 138 -3.85 -10.43 -2.70
N CYS A 139 -5.04 -10.90 -2.33
CA CYS A 139 -5.62 -12.16 -2.79
C CYS A 139 -5.68 -12.21 -4.33
N ALA A 140 -6.31 -11.20 -4.96
CA ALA A 140 -6.42 -11.10 -6.41
C ALA A 140 -5.05 -11.11 -7.09
N GLY A 141 -4.09 -10.35 -6.55
CA GLY A 141 -2.72 -10.31 -7.07
C GLY A 141 -2.01 -11.65 -6.97
N ILE A 142 -2.12 -12.34 -5.84
CA ILE A 142 -1.48 -13.65 -5.64
C ILE A 142 -2.10 -14.70 -6.57
N ILE A 143 -3.43 -14.81 -6.60
CA ILE A 143 -4.13 -15.81 -7.44
C ILE A 143 -3.91 -15.55 -8.92
N SER A 144 -3.97 -14.29 -9.37
CA SER A 144 -3.77 -13.97 -10.79
C SER A 144 -2.35 -14.31 -11.29
N GLU A 145 -1.36 -14.23 -10.43
CA GLU A 145 0.03 -14.54 -10.78
C GLU A 145 0.34 -16.06 -10.70
N PHE A 146 -0.22 -16.76 -9.72
CA PHE A 146 -0.10 -18.23 -9.66
C PHE A 146 -0.95 -18.91 -10.73
N GLY A 147 -2.13 -18.40 -11.04
CA GLY A 147 -3.10 -19.06 -11.92
C GLY A 147 -3.60 -20.37 -11.30
N ASP A 148 -3.68 -21.43 -12.11
CA ASP A 148 -4.10 -22.73 -11.65
C ASP A 148 -3.01 -23.42 -10.80
N PHE A 149 -3.33 -23.73 -9.55
CA PHE A 149 -2.41 -24.40 -8.62
C PHE A 149 -2.16 -25.87 -8.97
N SER A 150 -3.02 -26.53 -9.75
CA SER A 150 -2.83 -27.90 -10.19
C SER A 150 -1.59 -28.10 -11.08
N ARG A 151 -1.11 -27.05 -11.71
CA ARG A 151 0.12 -27.06 -12.53
C ARG A 151 1.40 -27.24 -11.70
N PHE A 152 1.34 -27.02 -10.39
CA PHE A 152 2.50 -27.15 -9.53
C PHE A 152 2.54 -28.53 -8.87
N LYS A 153 3.68 -29.21 -8.98
CA LYS A 153 3.88 -30.54 -8.41
C LYS A 153 3.98 -30.54 -6.88
N SER A 154 4.29 -29.39 -6.27
CA SER A 154 4.48 -29.27 -4.82
C SER A 154 4.42 -27.79 -4.38
N ALA A 155 4.26 -27.60 -3.08
CA ALA A 155 4.35 -26.28 -2.45
C ALA A 155 5.72 -25.61 -2.69
N ASP A 156 6.80 -26.38 -2.73
CA ASP A 156 8.15 -25.85 -2.99
C ASP A 156 8.31 -25.39 -4.45
N ALA A 157 7.61 -26.02 -5.40
CA ALA A 157 7.54 -25.50 -6.76
C ALA A 157 6.86 -24.12 -6.83
N CYS A 158 5.83 -23.88 -6.01
CA CYS A 158 5.23 -22.53 -5.87
C CYS A 158 6.19 -21.52 -5.26
N VAL A 159 6.97 -21.90 -4.25
CA VAL A 159 7.99 -21.04 -3.63
C VAL A 159 9.09 -20.67 -4.64
N ALA A 160 9.56 -21.63 -5.42
CA ALA A 160 10.53 -21.42 -6.49
C ALA A 160 9.96 -20.51 -7.59
N PHE A 161 8.72 -20.73 -8.01
CA PHE A 161 8.02 -19.87 -8.99
C PHE A 161 7.88 -18.43 -8.50
N ALA A 162 7.61 -18.22 -7.21
CA ALA A 162 7.55 -16.89 -6.61
C ALA A 162 8.94 -16.21 -6.53
N GLY A 163 10.02 -16.97 -6.64
CA GLY A 163 11.39 -16.46 -6.60
C GLY A 163 11.76 -15.80 -5.26
N ILE A 164 11.23 -16.35 -4.17
CA ILE A 164 11.50 -15.88 -2.79
C ILE A 164 12.53 -16.75 -2.06
N GLU A 165 13.22 -17.62 -2.78
CA GLU A 165 14.30 -18.46 -2.24
C GLU A 165 15.64 -17.71 -2.25
N PRO A 166 16.52 -17.97 -1.26
CA PRO A 166 17.91 -17.51 -1.35
C PRO A 166 18.61 -18.27 -2.47
N SER A 167 19.51 -17.61 -3.17
CA SER A 167 20.44 -18.32 -4.06
C SER A 167 21.35 -19.19 -3.20
N ILE A 168 21.49 -20.46 -3.54
CA ILE A 168 22.45 -21.36 -2.95
C ILE A 168 23.55 -21.54 -4.00
N SER A 169 24.75 -21.06 -3.69
CA SER A 169 25.95 -21.37 -4.46
C SER A 169 26.72 -22.46 -3.71
N GLN A 170 26.76 -23.66 -4.26
CA GLN A 170 27.57 -24.76 -3.75
C GLN A 170 28.80 -24.88 -4.63
N SER A 171 29.97 -24.71 -4.03
CA SER A 171 31.26 -25.00 -4.67
C SER A 171 32.01 -25.98 -3.77
N GLY A 172 32.00 -27.27 -4.15
CA GLY A 172 32.63 -28.33 -3.36
C GLY A 172 31.94 -28.53 -1.99
N THR A 173 32.72 -28.46 -0.92
CA THR A 173 32.25 -28.59 0.47
C THR A 173 31.72 -27.33 1.10
N GLU A 174 31.85 -26.15 0.43
CA GLU A 174 31.39 -24.89 0.93
C GLU A 174 30.04 -24.49 0.33
N SER A 175 29.05 -24.14 1.17
CA SER A 175 27.76 -23.63 0.77
C SER A 175 27.60 -22.16 1.20
N TYR A 176 27.46 -21.27 0.24
CA TYR A 176 27.16 -19.86 0.50
C TYR A 176 25.69 -19.59 0.22
N THR A 177 24.98 -19.07 1.22
CA THR A 177 23.62 -18.49 1.04
C THR A 177 23.76 -17.08 0.49
N GLY A 178 23.43 -16.89 -0.78
CA GLY A 178 23.44 -15.60 -1.45
C GLY A 178 22.15 -14.80 -1.29
N HIS A 179 22.02 -13.76 -2.12
CA HIS A 179 20.82 -12.93 -2.17
C HIS A 179 19.61 -13.71 -2.71
N MET A 180 18.40 -13.18 -2.47
CA MET A 180 17.16 -13.74 -3.01
C MET A 180 17.27 -13.94 -4.52
N VAL A 181 16.96 -15.15 -4.99
CA VAL A 181 16.86 -15.46 -6.42
C VAL A 181 15.61 -14.76 -6.96
N LYS A 182 15.79 -13.65 -7.63
CA LYS A 182 14.68 -12.84 -8.16
C LYS A 182 14.16 -13.38 -9.52
N HIS A 183 14.27 -14.69 -9.78
CA HIS A 183 13.59 -15.34 -10.91
C HIS A 183 12.07 -15.36 -10.64
N GLY A 184 11.27 -15.17 -11.67
CA GLY A 184 9.82 -15.10 -11.55
C GLY A 184 9.26 -13.68 -11.40
N SER A 185 7.93 -13.60 -11.17
CA SER A 185 7.20 -12.34 -11.18
C SER A 185 7.58 -11.42 -10.01
N GLY A 186 8.02 -10.21 -10.32
CA GLY A 186 8.23 -9.15 -9.32
C GLY A 186 6.92 -8.72 -8.66
N HIS A 187 5.79 -8.82 -9.38
CA HIS A 187 4.46 -8.51 -8.86
C HIS A 187 4.02 -9.54 -7.82
N LEU A 188 4.22 -10.83 -8.09
CA LEU A 188 3.91 -11.89 -7.12
C LEU A 188 4.70 -11.71 -5.83
N ARG A 189 6.01 -11.45 -5.93
CA ARG A 189 6.83 -11.17 -4.74
C ARG A 189 6.34 -9.97 -3.95
N TYR A 190 5.95 -8.90 -4.64
CA TYR A 190 5.40 -7.70 -3.99
C TYR A 190 4.13 -8.05 -3.18
N PHE A 191 3.18 -8.76 -3.77
CA PHE A 191 1.96 -9.17 -3.07
C PHE A 191 2.24 -10.14 -1.91
N LEU A 192 3.14 -11.11 -2.10
CA LEU A 192 3.50 -12.06 -1.05
C LEU A 192 4.24 -11.40 0.12
N MET A 193 5.14 -10.47 -0.14
CA MET A 193 5.85 -9.75 0.93
C MET A 193 4.91 -8.82 1.70
N ASN A 194 4.02 -8.12 1.01
CA ASN A 194 2.99 -7.31 1.67
C ASN A 194 2.02 -8.18 2.48
N ALA A 195 1.55 -9.30 1.92
CA ALA A 195 0.70 -10.23 2.64
C ALA A 195 1.40 -10.78 3.89
N ALA A 196 2.67 -11.16 3.79
CA ALA A 196 3.45 -11.65 4.93
C ALA A 196 3.56 -10.61 6.06
N ASP A 197 3.70 -9.32 5.71
CA ASP A 197 3.78 -8.21 6.67
C ASP A 197 2.47 -8.03 7.46
N TYR A 198 1.32 -8.25 6.83
CA TYR A 198 0.03 -8.20 7.52
C TYR A 198 -0.31 -9.51 8.25
N VAL A 199 -0.05 -10.66 7.63
CA VAL A 199 -0.41 -11.97 8.17
C VAL A 199 0.34 -12.24 9.48
N PHE A 200 1.64 -11.88 9.59
CA PHE A 200 2.37 -12.09 10.84
C PHE A 200 1.84 -11.24 12.00
N MET A 201 1.14 -10.15 11.73
CA MET A 201 0.52 -9.30 12.76
C MET A 201 -0.86 -9.80 13.22
N HIS A 202 -1.53 -10.63 12.41
CA HIS A 202 -2.94 -10.99 12.63
C HIS A 202 -3.18 -12.49 12.87
N GLU A 203 -2.22 -13.36 12.49
CA GLU A 203 -2.34 -14.81 12.63
C GLU A 203 -1.24 -15.39 13.53
N PRO A 204 -1.58 -15.95 14.70
CA PRO A 204 -0.63 -16.42 15.72
C PRO A 204 0.47 -17.33 15.17
N ILE A 205 0.15 -18.30 14.32
CA ILE A 205 1.10 -19.24 13.72
C ILE A 205 2.21 -18.56 12.91
N PHE A 206 1.91 -17.43 12.29
CA PHE A 206 2.88 -16.63 11.55
C PHE A 206 3.61 -15.65 12.47
N THR A 207 2.92 -15.13 13.49
CA THR A 207 3.53 -14.28 14.53
C THR A 207 4.64 -15.02 15.26
N GLU A 208 4.35 -16.22 15.77
CA GLU A 208 5.33 -17.07 16.45
C GLU A 208 6.51 -17.42 15.53
N PHE A 209 6.21 -17.78 14.29
CA PHE A 209 7.23 -18.12 13.30
C PHE A 209 8.13 -16.92 12.97
N TYR A 210 7.57 -15.73 12.84
CA TYR A 210 8.31 -14.50 12.63
C TYR A 210 9.27 -14.23 13.80
N TYR A 211 8.77 -14.24 15.04
CA TYR A 211 9.60 -13.97 16.22
C TYR A 211 10.66 -15.06 16.44
N LYS A 212 10.37 -16.32 16.14
CA LYS A 212 11.37 -17.37 16.11
C LYS A 212 12.52 -17.03 15.15
N LYS A 213 12.22 -16.54 13.95
CA LYS A 213 13.26 -16.14 12.98
C LYS A 213 14.02 -14.89 13.44
N ARG A 214 13.35 -13.97 14.15
CA ARG A 214 14.02 -12.81 14.77
C ARG A 214 14.98 -13.25 15.89
N SER A 215 14.60 -14.19 16.74
CA SER A 215 15.47 -14.71 17.81
C SER A 215 16.68 -15.50 17.27
N GLU A 216 16.57 -16.08 16.07
CA GLU A 216 17.69 -16.69 15.33
C GLU A 216 18.66 -15.63 14.74
N GLY A 217 18.51 -14.33 15.09
CA GLY A 217 19.38 -13.23 14.60
C GLY A 217 19.03 -12.74 13.20
N LYS A 218 17.94 -13.18 12.57
CA LYS A 218 17.56 -12.71 11.23
C LYS A 218 17.03 -11.27 11.25
N SER A 219 17.42 -10.46 10.26
CA SER A 219 16.87 -9.12 10.12
C SER A 219 15.36 -9.17 9.85
N HIS A 220 14.65 -8.07 10.07
CA HIS A 220 13.19 -7.96 9.82
C HIS A 220 12.81 -8.46 8.42
N ARG A 221 13.47 -7.95 7.37
CA ARG A 221 13.19 -8.35 5.98
C ARG A 221 13.44 -9.83 5.71
N VAL A 222 14.49 -10.41 6.29
CA VAL A 222 14.79 -11.83 6.15
C VAL A 222 13.73 -12.67 6.88
N ALA A 223 13.34 -12.28 8.09
CA ALA A 223 12.27 -12.96 8.83
C ALA A 223 10.94 -12.92 8.06
N LEU A 224 10.56 -11.77 7.47
CA LEU A 224 9.39 -11.67 6.60
C LEU A 224 9.47 -12.56 5.35
N THR A 225 10.66 -12.70 4.75
CA THR A 225 10.84 -13.64 3.64
C THR A 225 10.56 -15.10 4.06
N HIS A 226 10.96 -15.49 5.27
CA HIS A 226 10.62 -16.79 5.82
C HIS A 226 9.11 -16.95 6.05
N VAL A 227 8.43 -15.90 6.54
CA VAL A 227 6.97 -15.88 6.67
C VAL A 227 6.31 -16.01 5.29
N ALA A 228 6.77 -15.27 4.28
CA ALA A 228 6.26 -15.36 2.92
C ALA A 228 6.39 -16.78 2.33
N LYS A 229 7.52 -17.46 2.57
CA LYS A 229 7.70 -18.87 2.17
C LYS A 229 6.70 -19.80 2.85
N LYS A 230 6.52 -19.65 4.17
CA LYS A 230 5.52 -20.43 4.91
C LYS A 230 4.13 -20.14 4.38
N LEU A 231 3.82 -18.86 4.11
CA LEU A 231 2.54 -18.44 3.55
C LEU A 231 2.26 -19.09 2.19
N VAL A 232 3.24 -19.11 1.28
CA VAL A 232 3.07 -19.76 -0.04
C VAL A 232 2.75 -21.25 0.10
N ARG A 233 3.42 -21.96 1.01
CA ARG A 233 3.14 -23.40 1.24
C ARG A 233 1.72 -23.62 1.75
N ILE A 234 1.26 -22.76 2.66
CA ILE A 234 -0.11 -22.81 3.17
C ILE A 234 -1.11 -22.47 2.04
N ILE A 235 -0.88 -21.41 1.28
CA ILE A 235 -1.72 -21.05 0.13
C ILE A 235 -1.85 -22.21 -0.85
N TYR A 236 -0.72 -22.86 -1.21
CA TYR A 236 -0.75 -24.02 -2.08
C TYR A 236 -1.67 -25.13 -1.55
N LYS A 237 -1.58 -25.46 -0.26
CA LYS A 237 -2.44 -26.47 0.36
C LYS A 237 -3.91 -26.06 0.32
N LEU A 238 -4.22 -24.81 0.72
CA LEU A 238 -5.59 -24.31 0.73
C LEU A 238 -6.25 -24.35 -0.65
N GLU A 239 -5.54 -23.85 -1.67
CA GLU A 239 -6.07 -23.74 -3.03
C GLU A 239 -6.12 -25.12 -3.74
N SER A 240 -5.14 -26.01 -3.50
CA SER A 240 -5.13 -27.35 -4.10
C SER A 240 -6.19 -28.28 -3.51
N GLU A 241 -6.47 -28.15 -2.22
CA GLU A 241 -7.44 -29.00 -1.51
C GLU A 241 -8.82 -28.33 -1.36
N ASN A 242 -8.94 -27.06 -1.79
CA ASN A 242 -10.13 -26.22 -1.66
C ASN A 242 -10.67 -26.16 -0.22
N ILE A 243 -9.77 -25.93 0.75
CA ILE A 243 -10.08 -25.88 2.18
C ILE A 243 -9.79 -24.49 2.76
N THR A 244 -10.55 -24.09 3.77
CA THR A 244 -10.30 -22.83 4.49
C THR A 244 -9.17 -22.97 5.49
N PHE A 245 -8.49 -21.86 5.74
CA PHE A 245 -7.41 -21.79 6.71
C PHE A 245 -7.93 -22.04 8.14
N ASN A 246 -7.25 -22.95 8.83
CA ASN A 246 -7.40 -23.16 10.27
C ASN A 246 -6.01 -23.12 10.89
N SER A 247 -5.84 -22.37 12.00
CA SER A 247 -4.55 -22.24 12.70
C SER A 247 -3.93 -23.57 13.17
N ASN A 248 -4.71 -24.65 13.18
CA ASN A 248 -4.26 -26.02 13.48
C ASN A 248 -3.71 -26.78 12.24
N ILE A 249 -3.70 -26.17 11.07
CA ILE A 249 -3.12 -26.76 9.86
C ILE A 249 -1.59 -26.57 9.92
N ASN A 250 -0.88 -27.63 10.28
CA ASN A 250 0.59 -27.74 10.20
C ASN A 250 1.04 -28.18 8.82
#